data_28fca29d166f5dbb6f6c71592df10772
#
_entry.id   28fca29d166f5dbb6f6c71592df10772
#
_cell.length_a   1.000
_cell.length_b   1.000
_cell.length_c   1.000
_cell.angle_alpha   90.00
_cell.angle_beta   90.00
_cell.angle_gamma   90.00
#
_symmetry.space_group_name_H-M   'P 1'
#
loop_
_entity.id
_entity.type
_entity.pdbx_description
1 polymer ?
#
loop_
_entity_poly.entity_id
_entity_poly.type
_entity_poly.pdbx_seq_one_letter_code
_entity_poly.pdbx_strand_id
1 'polypeptide(L)'
;EWPGVLGVKYGKRVTGCGEAVAMVKRAVAGQVVKWDGQVYKARYFRSAWVKGTPPIIYAGATGPKMMDMATHFADGTMLSDMILPMLPRTMGYVREGLAKYGRDPATFRVNNFCAFHVKDDREASFAEARRELMLRGWLEEAWYEPFLTKDEATLVGTNKTAFLTAFRTKSGDI
;
A
#
# COMPACT_ATOMS: atom_id res chain seq x y z
N GLU A 1 1.22 -0.98 15.99
CA GLU A 1 0.26 -0.95 17.11
C GLU A 1 -0.93 -1.89 16.91
N TRP A 2 -1.53 -1.93 15.70
CA TRP A 2 -2.68 -2.78 15.40
C TRP A 2 -2.52 -4.28 15.70
N PRO A 3 -1.37 -4.93 15.40
CA PRO A 3 -1.19 -6.35 15.72
C PRO A 3 -1.28 -6.65 17.21
N GLY A 4 -0.79 -5.75 18.07
CA GLY A 4 -0.91 -5.90 19.53
C GLY A 4 -2.36 -5.83 20.01
N VAL A 5 -3.16 -4.93 19.42
CA VAL A 5 -4.61 -4.80 19.73
C VAL A 5 -5.39 -6.05 19.32
N LEU A 6 -5.01 -6.69 18.20
CA LEU A 6 -5.67 -7.90 17.69
C LEU A 6 -5.08 -9.20 18.25
N GLY A 7 -4.11 -9.12 19.18
CA GLY A 7 -3.44 -10.30 19.73
C GLY A 7 -2.54 -11.05 18.72
N VAL A 8 -2.20 -10.43 17.59
CA VAL A 8 -1.37 -11.04 16.54
C VAL A 8 0.09 -10.68 16.80
N LYS A 9 0.96 -11.67 16.82
CA LYS A 9 2.42 -11.44 16.94
C LYS A 9 2.98 -10.86 15.64
N TYR A 10 3.83 -9.85 15.75
CA TYR A 10 4.63 -9.36 14.62
C TYR A 10 5.55 -10.49 14.11
N GLY A 11 5.41 -10.83 12.84
CA GLY A 11 6.21 -11.86 12.18
C GLY A 11 6.90 -11.29 10.93
N LYS A 12 7.23 -12.17 10.02
CA LYS A 12 7.82 -11.86 8.70
C LYS A 12 6.76 -11.23 7.79
N ARG A 13 6.48 -9.93 7.94
CA ARG A 13 5.34 -9.23 7.30
C ARG A 13 5.31 -9.40 5.79
N VAL A 14 6.43 -9.13 5.10
CA VAL A 14 6.50 -9.24 3.63
C VAL A 14 6.28 -10.67 3.18
N THR A 15 6.95 -11.64 3.84
CA THR A 15 6.79 -13.08 3.56
C THR A 15 5.35 -13.52 3.78
N GLY A 16 4.76 -13.16 4.93
CA GLY A 16 3.38 -13.53 5.24
C GLY A 16 2.38 -12.93 4.25
N CYS A 17 2.57 -11.68 3.84
CA CYS A 17 1.74 -11.05 2.82
C CYS A 17 1.84 -11.79 1.48
N GLY A 18 3.06 -12.15 1.04
CA GLY A 18 3.26 -12.90 -0.20
C GLY A 18 2.62 -14.30 -0.16
N GLU A 19 2.81 -15.03 0.94
CA GLU A 19 2.17 -16.33 1.14
C GLU A 19 0.64 -16.22 1.13
N ALA A 20 0.08 -15.20 1.82
CA ALA A 20 -1.35 -14.95 1.84
C ALA A 20 -1.90 -14.65 0.43
N VAL A 21 -1.24 -13.78 -0.33
CA VAL A 21 -1.64 -13.46 -1.72
C VAL A 21 -1.62 -14.72 -2.59
N ALA A 22 -0.55 -15.52 -2.50
CA ALA A 22 -0.43 -16.76 -3.29
C ALA A 22 -1.54 -17.77 -2.93
N MET A 23 -1.84 -17.92 -1.64
CA MET A 23 -2.92 -18.82 -1.16
C MET A 23 -4.29 -18.32 -1.61
N VAL A 24 -4.57 -17.02 -1.46
CA VAL A 24 -5.84 -16.41 -1.87
C VAL A 24 -6.04 -16.57 -3.38
N LYS A 25 -5.02 -16.32 -4.20
CA LYS A 25 -5.13 -16.52 -5.66
C LYS A 25 -5.55 -17.94 -6.02
N ARG A 26 -4.94 -18.95 -5.39
CA ARG A 26 -5.34 -20.36 -5.61
C ARG A 26 -6.77 -20.62 -5.13
N ALA A 27 -7.13 -20.11 -3.97
CA ALA A 27 -8.45 -20.31 -3.39
C ALA A 27 -9.57 -19.73 -4.26
N VAL A 28 -9.41 -18.48 -4.73
CA VAL A 28 -10.40 -17.80 -5.58
C VAL A 28 -10.42 -18.32 -7.02
N ALA A 29 -9.40 -19.07 -7.44
CA ALA A 29 -9.38 -19.84 -8.67
C ALA A 29 -10.01 -21.24 -8.53
N GLY A 30 -10.58 -21.59 -7.36
CA GLY A 30 -11.19 -22.89 -7.09
C GLY A 30 -10.18 -24.04 -6.98
N GLN A 31 -8.89 -23.74 -6.92
CA GLN A 31 -7.81 -24.71 -6.79
C GLN A 31 -7.69 -25.23 -5.36
N VAL A 32 -7.11 -26.40 -5.20
CA VAL A 32 -6.74 -26.91 -3.87
C VAL A 32 -5.55 -26.12 -3.34
N VAL A 33 -5.73 -25.54 -2.15
CA VAL A 33 -4.65 -24.90 -1.41
C VAL A 33 -4.06 -25.89 -0.43
N LYS A 34 -2.84 -26.34 -0.71
CA LYS A 34 -1.92 -26.97 0.21
C LYS A 34 -0.72 -26.05 0.34
N TRP A 35 -0.37 -25.65 1.55
CA TRP A 35 0.68 -24.67 1.79
C TRP A 35 1.51 -25.04 3.02
N ASP A 36 2.80 -25.09 2.86
CA ASP A 36 3.75 -25.26 3.95
C ASP A 36 4.78 -24.13 3.89
N GLY A 37 4.31 -22.94 4.27
CA GLY A 37 5.10 -21.72 4.23
C GLY A 37 5.85 -21.45 5.54
N GLN A 38 6.56 -20.33 5.55
CA GLN A 38 7.28 -19.85 6.72
C GLN A 38 6.35 -19.21 7.76
N VAL A 39 5.20 -18.66 7.31
CA VAL A 39 4.24 -17.93 8.14
C VAL A 39 2.93 -18.69 8.21
N TYR A 40 2.41 -19.15 7.09
CA TYR A 40 1.15 -19.86 7.03
C TYR A 40 1.33 -21.32 6.68
N LYS A 41 0.42 -22.14 7.22
CA LYS A 41 0.33 -23.57 6.91
C LYS A 41 -1.12 -23.93 6.64
N ALA A 42 -1.38 -24.60 5.51
CA ALA A 42 -2.68 -25.13 5.17
C ALA A 42 -2.54 -26.56 4.69
N ARG A 43 -3.16 -27.50 5.41
CA ARG A 43 -3.15 -28.93 5.03
C ARG A 43 -4.01 -29.19 3.80
N TYR A 44 -5.18 -28.56 3.77
CA TYR A 44 -6.13 -28.65 2.67
C TYR A 44 -7.19 -27.56 2.80
N PHE A 45 -7.41 -26.83 1.71
CA PHE A 45 -8.55 -25.93 1.56
C PHE A 45 -8.97 -25.89 0.09
N ARG A 46 -10.28 -25.88 -0.19
CA ARG A 46 -10.83 -25.66 -1.51
C ARG A 46 -12.18 -24.94 -1.40
N SER A 47 -12.33 -23.85 -2.13
CA SER A 47 -13.62 -23.17 -2.26
C SER A 47 -14.48 -23.86 -3.30
N ALA A 48 -15.37 -24.74 -2.87
CA ALA A 48 -16.22 -25.51 -3.79
C ALA A 48 -17.27 -24.67 -4.52
N TRP A 49 -17.58 -23.49 -4.02
CA TRP A 49 -18.54 -22.53 -4.60
C TRP A 49 -17.97 -21.65 -5.70
N VAL A 50 -16.66 -21.63 -5.88
CA VAL A 50 -16.01 -20.79 -6.92
C VAL A 50 -16.36 -21.31 -8.31
N LYS A 51 -16.86 -20.40 -9.14
CA LYS A 51 -17.21 -20.63 -10.55
C LYS A 51 -16.79 -19.43 -11.38
N GLY A 52 -16.44 -19.66 -12.65
CA GLY A 52 -16.08 -18.61 -13.59
C GLY A 52 -14.65 -18.12 -13.48
N THR A 53 -14.39 -16.92 -14.03
CA THR A 53 -13.06 -16.31 -14.06
C THR A 53 -12.65 -15.82 -12.66
N PRO A 54 -11.45 -16.18 -12.18
CA PRO A 54 -10.96 -15.69 -10.90
C PRO A 54 -10.87 -14.15 -10.87
N PRO A 55 -11.13 -13.54 -9.70
CA PRO A 55 -10.94 -12.11 -9.55
C PRO A 55 -9.44 -11.74 -9.62
N ILE A 56 -9.18 -10.51 -10.02
CA ILE A 56 -7.85 -9.92 -10.02
C ILE A 56 -7.46 -9.58 -8.59
N ILE A 57 -6.29 -10.03 -8.16
CA ILE A 57 -5.79 -9.81 -6.81
C ILE A 57 -4.75 -8.69 -6.82
N TYR A 58 -5.07 -7.60 -6.14
CA TYR A 58 -4.15 -6.50 -5.90
C TYR A 58 -3.49 -6.62 -4.54
N ALA A 59 -2.20 -6.28 -4.46
CA ALA A 59 -1.51 -6.09 -3.20
C ALA A 59 -1.26 -4.60 -2.94
N GLY A 60 -1.57 -4.12 -1.75
CA GLY A 60 -1.16 -2.78 -1.30
C GLY A 60 0.35 -2.74 -1.10
N ALA A 61 1.05 -1.94 -1.89
CA ALA A 61 2.51 -1.85 -1.81
C ALA A 61 2.99 -0.45 -2.20
N THR A 62 3.96 0.06 -1.44
CA THR A 62 4.55 1.39 -1.67
C THR A 62 6.07 1.36 -1.61
N GLY A 63 6.65 0.63 -0.67
CA GLY A 63 8.09 0.50 -0.54
C GLY A 63 8.67 -0.65 -1.38
N PRO A 64 10.01 -0.67 -1.61
CA PRO A 64 10.65 -1.61 -2.53
C PRO A 64 10.41 -3.07 -2.19
N LYS A 65 10.46 -3.47 -0.91
CA LYS A 65 10.24 -4.86 -0.49
C LYS A 65 8.80 -5.33 -0.71
N MET A 66 7.82 -4.47 -0.45
CA MET A 66 6.42 -4.79 -0.69
C MET A 66 6.11 -4.80 -2.19
N MET A 67 6.76 -3.93 -2.97
CA MET A 67 6.62 -3.93 -4.42
C MET A 67 7.23 -5.19 -5.06
N ASP A 68 8.40 -5.62 -4.60
CA ASP A 68 9.00 -6.90 -5.01
C ASP A 68 8.05 -8.08 -4.74
N MET A 69 7.43 -8.11 -3.56
CA MET A 69 6.41 -9.11 -3.21
C MET A 69 5.17 -9.00 -4.11
N ALA A 70 4.65 -7.80 -4.35
CA ALA A 70 3.45 -7.60 -5.18
C ALA A 70 3.68 -8.04 -6.62
N THR A 71 4.82 -7.64 -7.21
CA THR A 71 5.20 -8.04 -8.57
C THR A 71 5.47 -9.53 -8.70
N HIS A 72 5.85 -10.22 -7.62
CA HIS A 72 6.00 -11.67 -7.62
C HIS A 72 4.65 -12.38 -7.58
N PHE A 73 3.77 -12.05 -6.64
CA PHE A 73 2.61 -12.88 -6.31
C PHE A 73 1.26 -12.33 -6.80
N ALA A 74 1.08 -11.00 -6.84
CA ALA A 74 -0.21 -10.38 -7.16
C ALA A 74 -0.42 -10.16 -8.67
N ASP A 75 -1.65 -9.83 -9.06
CA ASP A 75 -1.99 -9.45 -10.44
C ASP A 75 -1.83 -7.95 -10.67
N GLY A 76 -1.69 -7.22 -9.59
CA GLY A 76 -1.45 -5.78 -9.61
C GLY A 76 -1.07 -5.23 -8.24
N THR A 77 -0.76 -3.94 -8.22
CA THR A 77 -0.52 -3.20 -6.99
C THR A 77 -1.49 -2.05 -6.83
N MET A 78 -1.92 -1.85 -5.59
CA MET A 78 -2.67 -0.66 -5.18
C MET A 78 -1.71 0.27 -4.44
N LEU A 79 -1.39 1.39 -5.07
CA LEU A 79 -0.67 2.49 -4.44
C LEU A 79 -1.66 3.31 -3.61
N SER A 80 -1.17 3.99 -2.58
CA SER A 80 -1.97 4.90 -1.77
C SER A 80 -1.33 6.27 -1.75
N ASP A 81 -2.09 7.27 -2.16
CA ASP A 81 -1.72 8.69 -2.14
C ASP A 81 -0.36 9.01 -2.79
N MET A 82 -0.02 8.28 -3.85
CA MET A 82 1.17 8.59 -4.63
C MET A 82 0.98 9.89 -5.40
N ILE A 83 1.86 10.83 -5.15
CA ILE A 83 1.93 12.09 -5.87
C ILE A 83 2.90 11.99 -7.05
N LEU A 84 2.77 12.91 -8.03
CA LEU A 84 3.55 12.88 -9.26
C LEU A 84 5.07 12.76 -9.06
N PRO A 85 5.72 13.48 -8.11
CA PRO A 85 7.16 13.36 -7.88
C PRO A 85 7.61 11.96 -7.41
N MET A 86 6.73 11.18 -6.79
CA MET A 86 7.06 9.83 -6.30
C MET A 86 6.90 8.74 -7.37
N LEU A 87 6.08 8.97 -8.39
CA LEU A 87 5.73 7.97 -9.37
C LEU A 87 6.93 7.37 -10.13
N PRO A 88 7.93 8.16 -10.61
CA PRO A 88 9.04 7.60 -11.35
C PRO A 88 9.81 6.53 -10.56
N ARG A 89 10.08 6.79 -9.27
CA ARG A 89 10.75 5.84 -8.37
C ARG A 89 9.89 4.60 -8.13
N THR A 90 8.62 4.78 -7.83
CA THR A 90 7.69 3.68 -7.58
C THR A 90 7.50 2.80 -8.80
N MET A 91 7.35 3.39 -9.97
CA MET A 91 7.27 2.65 -11.24
C MET A 91 8.59 1.98 -11.61
N GLY A 92 9.73 2.49 -11.12
CA GLY A 92 11.03 1.80 -11.17
C GLY A 92 10.96 0.45 -10.46
N TYR A 93 10.50 0.43 -9.21
CA TYR A 93 10.34 -0.82 -8.44
C TYR A 93 9.39 -1.81 -9.11
N VAL A 94 8.31 -1.34 -9.75
CA VAL A 94 7.40 -2.20 -10.50
C VAL A 94 8.13 -2.87 -11.68
N ARG A 95 8.83 -2.07 -12.50
CA ARG A 95 9.57 -2.58 -13.67
C ARG A 95 10.65 -3.58 -13.28
N GLU A 96 11.45 -3.24 -12.26
CA GLU A 96 12.50 -4.12 -11.74
C GLU A 96 11.95 -5.45 -11.22
N GLY A 97 10.87 -5.39 -10.43
CA GLY A 97 10.23 -6.59 -9.90
C GLY A 97 9.63 -7.47 -11.00
N LEU A 98 8.93 -6.89 -11.96
CA LEU A 98 8.37 -7.65 -13.10
C LEU A 98 9.47 -8.31 -13.92
N ALA A 99 10.55 -7.58 -14.24
CA ALA A 99 11.70 -8.12 -14.96
C ALA A 99 12.36 -9.27 -14.20
N LYS A 100 12.57 -9.10 -12.87
CA LYS A 100 13.15 -10.12 -11.99
C LYS A 100 12.38 -11.44 -12.03
N TYR A 101 11.06 -11.38 -12.12
CA TYR A 101 10.19 -12.57 -12.12
C TYR A 101 9.71 -12.98 -13.53
N GLY A 102 10.26 -12.39 -14.58
CA GLY A 102 9.93 -12.73 -15.98
C GLY A 102 8.47 -12.49 -16.32
N ARG A 103 7.81 -11.50 -15.71
CA ARG A 103 6.40 -11.20 -15.92
C ARG A 103 6.21 -10.13 -16.99
N ASP A 104 5.20 -10.32 -17.82
CA ASP A 104 4.81 -9.34 -18.82
C ASP A 104 4.19 -8.10 -18.16
N PRO A 105 4.80 -6.90 -18.33
CA PRO A 105 4.26 -5.67 -17.81
C PRO A 105 2.84 -5.33 -18.26
N ALA A 106 2.43 -5.78 -19.46
CA ALA A 106 1.09 -5.54 -19.99
C ALA A 106 -0.01 -6.26 -19.18
N THR A 107 0.33 -7.30 -18.43
CA THR A 107 -0.59 -8.09 -17.60
C THR A 107 -0.66 -7.63 -16.15
N PHE A 108 0.26 -6.76 -15.72
CA PHE A 108 0.31 -6.29 -14.33
C PHE A 108 -0.37 -4.92 -14.20
N ARG A 109 -1.31 -4.82 -13.29
CA ARG A 109 -2.10 -3.60 -13.08
C ARG A 109 -1.54 -2.74 -11.97
N VAL A 110 -1.48 -1.43 -12.21
CA VAL A 110 -1.09 -0.44 -11.19
C VAL A 110 -2.22 0.55 -11.02
N ASN A 111 -2.78 0.61 -9.82
CA ASN A 111 -3.80 1.57 -9.45
C ASN A 111 -3.26 2.49 -8.34
N ASN A 112 -3.68 3.75 -8.36
CA ASN A 112 -3.39 4.69 -7.29
C ASN A 112 -4.71 5.13 -6.64
N PHE A 113 -4.86 4.81 -5.36
CA PHE A 113 -5.94 5.34 -4.54
C PHE A 113 -5.48 6.68 -3.98
N CYS A 114 -6.13 7.76 -4.38
CA CYS A 114 -5.77 9.11 -3.96
C CYS A 114 -7.01 9.94 -3.62
N ALA A 115 -6.82 10.90 -2.73
CA ALA A 115 -7.85 11.86 -2.39
C ALA A 115 -7.97 12.94 -3.48
N PHE A 116 -9.19 13.32 -3.79
CA PHE A 116 -9.52 14.43 -4.69
C PHE A 116 -10.40 15.44 -3.95
N HIS A 117 -9.99 16.69 -3.98
CA HIS A 117 -10.74 17.82 -3.42
C HIS A 117 -11.14 18.74 -4.56
N VAL A 118 -12.35 18.54 -5.07
CA VAL A 118 -12.88 19.29 -6.22
C VAL A 118 -13.89 20.34 -5.72
N LYS A 119 -13.59 21.60 -5.97
CA LYS A 119 -14.43 22.77 -5.66
C LYS A 119 -14.39 23.72 -6.84
N ASP A 120 -15.38 24.60 -6.96
CA ASP A 120 -15.38 25.68 -7.95
C ASP A 120 -14.29 26.72 -7.62
N ASP A 121 -14.06 26.98 -6.34
CA ASP A 121 -12.99 27.84 -5.86
C ASP A 121 -11.74 27.03 -5.46
N ARG A 122 -10.58 27.44 -6.00
CA ARG A 122 -9.30 26.80 -5.78
C ARG A 122 -8.85 26.87 -4.32
N GLU A 123 -9.00 28.03 -3.68
CA GLU A 123 -8.56 28.21 -2.30
C GLU A 123 -9.42 27.41 -1.32
N ALA A 124 -10.72 27.30 -1.58
CA ALA A 124 -11.60 26.40 -0.83
C ALA A 124 -11.18 24.92 -0.98
N SER A 125 -10.76 24.51 -2.18
CA SER A 125 -10.24 23.16 -2.44
C SER A 125 -8.96 22.89 -1.64
N PHE A 126 -7.98 23.84 -1.65
CA PHE A 126 -6.76 23.72 -0.88
C PHE A 126 -7.00 23.74 0.63
N ALA A 127 -7.90 24.58 1.12
CA ALA A 127 -8.26 24.64 2.53
C ALA A 127 -8.84 23.30 3.03
N GLU A 128 -9.72 22.68 2.22
CA GLU A 128 -10.24 21.35 2.54
C GLU A 128 -9.13 20.28 2.51
N ALA A 129 -8.29 20.28 1.49
CA ALA A 129 -7.19 19.35 1.37
C ALA A 129 -6.22 19.44 2.57
N ARG A 130 -5.87 20.64 3.01
CA ARG A 130 -5.03 20.86 4.20
C ARG A 130 -5.64 20.19 5.43
N ARG A 131 -6.93 20.44 5.71
CA ARG A 131 -7.60 19.83 6.87
C ARG A 131 -7.64 18.31 6.83
N GLU A 132 -7.95 17.74 5.66
CA GLU A 132 -8.14 16.29 5.54
C GLU A 132 -6.80 15.53 5.42
N LEU A 133 -5.77 16.17 4.86
CA LEU A 133 -4.47 15.52 4.63
C LEU A 133 -3.43 15.76 5.73
N MET A 134 -3.77 16.49 6.79
CA MET A 134 -2.87 16.73 7.93
C MET A 134 -2.27 15.46 8.52
N LEU A 135 -3.02 14.35 8.51
CA LEU A 135 -2.54 13.05 8.98
C LEU A 135 -1.28 12.58 8.20
N ARG A 136 -1.04 13.07 6.99
CA ARG A 136 0.13 12.70 6.20
C ARG A 136 1.44 13.12 6.84
N GLY A 137 1.47 14.21 7.60
CA GLY A 137 2.64 14.63 8.39
C GLY A 137 3.01 13.65 9.52
N TRP A 138 2.10 12.77 9.92
CA TRP A 138 2.36 11.72 10.92
C TRP A 138 2.99 10.45 10.33
N LEU A 139 3.08 10.34 9.00
CA LEU A 139 3.67 9.20 8.32
C LEU A 139 5.19 9.12 8.52
N GLU A 140 5.79 8.01 8.09
CA GLU A 140 7.24 7.82 8.09
C GLU A 140 7.92 8.76 7.08
N GLU A 141 9.13 9.19 7.39
CA GLU A 141 9.91 10.15 6.60
C GLU A 141 10.03 9.77 5.12
N ALA A 142 10.19 8.48 4.82
CA ALA A 142 10.28 7.98 3.46
C ALA A 142 9.09 8.34 2.55
N TRP A 143 7.96 8.78 3.12
CA TRP A 143 6.79 9.21 2.37
C TRP A 143 6.89 10.64 1.86
N TYR A 144 7.58 11.54 2.57
CA TYR A 144 7.67 12.95 2.22
C TYR A 144 9.09 13.41 1.86
N GLU A 145 10.13 12.67 2.27
CA GLU A 145 11.53 12.95 1.91
C GLU A 145 11.76 13.23 0.41
N PRO A 146 11.10 12.55 -0.56
CA PRO A 146 11.38 12.80 -1.97
C PRO A 146 10.94 14.17 -2.50
N PHE A 147 10.14 14.92 -1.77
CA PHE A 147 9.58 16.19 -2.23
C PHE A 147 9.67 17.33 -1.21
N LEU A 148 10.22 17.07 -0.03
CA LEU A 148 10.54 18.08 0.96
C LEU A 148 12.05 18.33 1.01
N THR A 149 12.42 19.55 1.33
CA THR A 149 13.79 19.87 1.71
C THR A 149 14.14 19.22 3.05
N LYS A 150 15.42 19.14 3.37
CA LYS A 150 15.87 18.56 4.64
C LYS A 150 15.31 19.30 5.85
N ASP A 151 15.21 20.62 5.78
CA ASP A 151 14.68 21.45 6.87
C ASP A 151 13.16 21.23 7.03
N GLU A 152 12.42 21.19 5.93
CA GLU A 152 10.98 20.85 5.95
C GLU A 152 10.73 19.44 6.48
N ALA A 153 11.51 18.45 6.06
CA ALA A 153 11.41 17.08 6.57
C ALA A 153 11.69 17.02 8.08
N THR A 154 12.69 17.78 8.56
CA THR A 154 12.99 17.91 9.99
C THR A 154 11.82 18.56 10.73
N LEU A 155 11.26 19.65 10.19
CA LEU A 155 10.10 20.33 10.77
C LEU A 155 8.90 19.37 10.89
N VAL A 156 8.58 18.63 9.85
CA VAL A 156 7.50 17.63 9.88
C VAL A 156 7.81 16.55 10.92
N GLY A 157 9.02 16.02 10.94
CA GLY A 157 9.45 14.96 11.86
C GLY A 157 9.32 15.35 13.34
N THR A 158 9.65 16.61 13.68
CA THR A 158 9.57 17.13 15.05
C THR A 158 8.14 17.47 15.49
N ASN A 159 7.21 17.66 14.54
CA ASN A 159 5.83 18.10 14.81
C ASN A 159 4.78 17.01 14.58
N LYS A 160 5.15 15.74 14.53
CA LYS A 160 4.21 14.62 14.25
C LYS A 160 2.95 14.63 15.12
N THR A 161 3.08 14.94 16.41
CA THR A 161 1.92 15.02 17.33
C THR A 161 1.01 16.19 16.98
N ALA A 162 1.57 17.33 16.56
CA ALA A 162 0.77 18.48 16.11
C ALA A 162 -0.04 18.15 14.87
N PHE A 163 0.54 17.46 13.87
CA PHE A 163 -0.18 16.97 12.70
C PHE A 163 -1.35 16.05 13.07
N LEU A 164 -1.16 15.13 14.01
CA LEU A 164 -2.23 14.26 14.46
C LEU A 164 -3.35 15.03 15.16
N THR A 165 -3.00 16.00 15.98
CA THR A 165 -3.96 16.87 16.68
C THR A 165 -4.74 17.71 15.68
N ALA A 166 -4.05 18.38 14.76
CA ALA A 166 -4.69 19.19 13.71
C ALA A 166 -5.64 18.37 12.84
N PHE A 167 -5.28 17.14 12.50
CA PHE A 167 -6.17 16.22 11.78
C PHE A 167 -7.44 15.90 12.59
N ARG A 168 -7.31 15.63 13.89
CA ARG A 168 -8.46 15.31 14.77
C ARG A 168 -9.38 16.49 15.01
N THR A 169 -8.82 17.68 15.12
CA THR A 169 -9.58 18.92 15.34
C THR A 169 -10.07 19.57 14.05
N LYS A 170 -9.62 19.08 12.89
CA LYS A 170 -9.91 19.65 11.58
C LYS A 170 -9.49 21.14 11.46
N SER A 171 -8.46 21.54 12.20
CA SER A 171 -7.99 22.93 12.20
C SER A 171 -7.36 23.34 10.86
N GLY A 172 -6.68 22.42 10.20
CA GLY A 172 -5.91 22.71 8.98
C GLY A 172 -4.57 23.42 9.24
N ASP A 173 -4.25 23.68 10.51
CA ASP A 173 -3.03 24.37 10.96
C ASP A 173 -2.33 23.56 12.07
N ILE A 174 -1.00 23.78 12.20
CA ILE A 174 -0.15 23.19 13.25
C ILE A 174 0.68 24.27 13.93
#